data_460a9756ad1197b71d462b82736aef86
#
_entry.id   460a9756ad1197b71d462b82736aef86
#
_cell.length_a   1.000
_cell.length_b   1.000
_cell.length_c   1.000
_cell.angle_alpha   90.00
_cell.angle_beta   90.00
_cell.angle_gamma   90.00
#
_symmetry.space_group_name_H-M   'P 1'
#
loop_
_entity.id
_entity.type
_entity.pdbx_description
1 polymer ?
#
loop_
_entity_poly.entity_id
_entity_poly.type
_entity_poly.pdbx_seq_one_letter_code
_entity_poly.pdbx_strand_id
1 'polypeptide(L)'
;MTHIAKSVGKGGANRPVDVVKIQNLINNNDSYTKLTTPLAVTGVADTALNDAITAFQDNHPDLKTSDGRVDPRGKTLKALNQYNNAAKQCRSYYPLWFSKLRLEKNFDVTRFLKLYARQFPRHPLTGTRQSGLKTLLEALVADANLDNIRWAAYMLATVKHECANTWQPIEEYGKGAGRPYGKAVKVTDPASKQVYTNTYYGRGYVQLTWEDNYKKMDTALSLQGADSLHLHPEKALEAKTAYRIMSHGMRNGSFTGKKLSSYIVGTSADYFNARRIINGTDQALLIKGYAEELEFLLRFCNGK
;
A
#
# COMPACT_ATOMS: atom_id res chain seq x y z
N MET A 1 15.32 -13.44 -11.30
CA MET A 1 15.61 -12.33 -12.25
C MET A 1 14.81 -11.10 -11.81
N THR A 2 15.48 -9.97 -11.63
CA THR A 2 14.84 -8.71 -11.19
C THR A 2 14.12 -8.07 -12.36
N HIS A 3 12.88 -7.63 -12.14
CA HIS A 3 12.07 -6.89 -13.12
C HIS A 3 11.78 -5.49 -12.61
N ILE A 4 11.78 -4.51 -13.52
CA ILE A 4 11.33 -3.14 -13.27
C ILE A 4 10.10 -2.84 -14.14
N ALA A 5 9.19 -2.02 -13.61
CA ALA A 5 7.96 -1.66 -14.31
C ALA A 5 8.18 -0.44 -15.24
N LYS A 6 9.08 0.45 -14.86
CA LYS A 6 9.42 1.69 -15.60
C LYS A 6 10.93 1.89 -15.65
N SER A 7 11.37 2.73 -16.59
CA SER A 7 12.79 3.08 -16.79
C SER A 7 13.40 3.79 -15.58
N VAL A 8 14.69 3.53 -15.35
CA VAL A 8 15.49 4.10 -14.25
C VAL A 8 16.75 4.73 -14.82
N GLY A 9 17.19 5.85 -14.25
CA GLY A 9 18.36 6.59 -14.66
C GLY A 9 18.02 7.85 -15.46
N LYS A 10 18.93 8.30 -16.30
CA LYS A 10 18.86 9.55 -17.04
C LYS A 10 17.62 9.60 -17.95
N GLY A 11 16.74 10.59 -17.74
CA GLY A 11 15.49 10.71 -18.49
C GLY A 11 14.48 9.58 -18.25
N GLY A 12 14.71 8.73 -17.25
CA GLY A 12 13.81 7.66 -16.88
C GLY A 12 12.62 8.12 -16.04
N ALA A 13 11.60 7.25 -15.90
CA ALA A 13 10.44 7.51 -15.04
C ALA A 13 10.78 7.46 -13.52
N ASN A 14 11.88 6.80 -13.17
CA ASN A 14 12.50 6.80 -11.86
C ASN A 14 11.53 6.53 -10.69
N ARG A 15 10.63 5.56 -10.85
CA ARG A 15 9.74 5.14 -9.77
C ARG A 15 10.57 4.55 -8.62
N PRO A 16 10.35 4.94 -7.36
CA PRO A 16 11.18 4.53 -6.23
C PRO A 16 11.43 3.04 -6.12
N VAL A 17 10.40 2.22 -6.31
CA VAL A 17 10.53 0.75 -6.27
C VAL A 17 11.48 0.23 -7.35
N ASP A 18 11.41 0.79 -8.56
CA ASP A 18 12.28 0.40 -9.66
C ASP A 18 13.71 0.92 -9.45
N VAL A 19 13.85 2.15 -8.94
CA VAL A 19 15.15 2.75 -8.59
C VAL A 19 15.88 1.90 -7.56
N VAL A 20 15.23 1.49 -6.48
CA VAL A 20 15.86 0.63 -5.47
C VAL A 20 16.32 -0.69 -6.05
N LYS A 21 15.53 -1.29 -6.94
CA LYS A 21 15.92 -2.53 -7.62
C LYS A 21 17.21 -2.35 -8.42
N ILE A 22 17.32 -1.23 -9.16
CA ILE A 22 18.51 -0.93 -9.94
C ILE A 22 19.70 -0.56 -9.04
N GLN A 23 19.52 0.21 -7.98
CA GLN A 23 20.58 0.50 -7.00
C GLN A 23 21.18 -0.79 -6.43
N ASN A 24 20.34 -1.77 -6.06
CA ASN A 24 20.81 -3.08 -5.61
C ASN A 24 21.52 -3.87 -6.70
N LEU A 25 21.01 -3.87 -7.93
CA LEU A 25 21.68 -4.56 -9.05
C LEU A 25 23.04 -3.94 -9.36
N ILE A 26 23.14 -2.63 -9.39
CA ILE A 26 24.40 -1.88 -9.60
C ILE A 26 25.40 -2.21 -8.50
N ASN A 27 24.99 -2.20 -7.23
CA ASN A 27 25.85 -2.54 -6.09
C ASN A 27 26.36 -3.99 -6.13
N ASN A 28 25.60 -4.90 -6.75
CA ASN A 28 26.01 -6.30 -6.92
C ASN A 28 26.88 -6.52 -8.18
N ASN A 29 27.12 -5.48 -8.97
CA ASN A 29 27.92 -5.52 -10.20
C ASN A 29 29.18 -4.62 -10.11
N ASP A 30 29.84 -4.61 -8.97
CA ASP A 30 31.00 -3.76 -8.66
C ASP A 30 32.12 -3.83 -9.68
N SER A 31 32.35 -5.00 -10.29
CA SER A 31 33.38 -5.20 -11.32
C SER A 31 33.23 -4.30 -12.57
N TYR A 32 32.00 -3.93 -12.91
CA TYR A 32 31.73 -3.08 -14.09
C TYR A 32 31.40 -1.64 -13.73
N THR A 33 30.93 -1.39 -12.51
CA THR A 33 30.57 -0.05 -12.06
C THR A 33 31.75 0.76 -11.53
N LYS A 34 32.87 0.07 -11.19
CA LYS A 34 34.06 0.68 -10.56
C LYS A 34 33.75 1.47 -9.29
N LEU A 35 32.67 1.11 -8.60
CA LEU A 35 32.31 1.74 -7.33
C LEU A 35 33.33 1.37 -6.25
N THR A 36 33.89 2.37 -5.60
CA THR A 36 34.76 2.18 -4.41
C THR A 36 33.94 1.92 -3.16
N THR A 37 32.70 2.42 -3.13
CA THR A 37 31.72 2.20 -2.06
C THR A 37 30.36 1.92 -2.68
N PRO A 38 29.54 1.03 -2.11
CA PRO A 38 28.19 0.79 -2.60
C PRO A 38 27.33 2.06 -2.60
N LEU A 39 26.47 2.21 -3.61
CA LEU A 39 25.46 3.27 -3.64
C LEU A 39 24.52 3.16 -2.44
N ALA A 40 24.17 4.30 -1.87
CA ALA A 40 23.07 4.34 -0.90
C ALA A 40 21.75 3.94 -1.59
N VAL A 41 21.05 2.94 -1.04
CA VAL A 41 19.76 2.49 -1.56
C VAL A 41 18.68 3.45 -1.06
N THR A 42 18.38 4.47 -1.86
CA THR A 42 17.54 5.62 -1.47
C THR A 42 16.16 5.63 -2.11
N GLY A 43 15.98 4.88 -3.22
CA GLY A 43 14.79 4.99 -4.08
C GLY A 43 14.74 6.30 -4.87
N VAL A 44 15.84 7.06 -4.91
CA VAL A 44 15.98 8.30 -5.68
C VAL A 44 17.04 8.09 -6.75
N ALA A 45 16.70 8.41 -7.99
CA ALA A 45 17.68 8.45 -9.08
C ALA A 45 18.42 9.79 -9.01
N ASP A 46 19.57 9.74 -8.38
CA ASP A 46 20.51 10.86 -8.26
C ASP A 46 21.66 10.75 -9.28
N THR A 47 22.56 11.72 -9.26
CA THR A 47 23.73 11.74 -10.13
C THR A 47 24.60 10.51 -9.92
N ALA A 48 24.81 10.08 -8.68
CA ALA A 48 25.63 8.91 -8.36
C ALA A 48 25.09 7.62 -9.00
N LEU A 49 23.77 7.41 -8.98
CA LEU A 49 23.15 6.28 -9.66
C LEU A 49 23.29 6.39 -11.19
N ASN A 50 23.06 7.60 -11.76
CA ASN A 50 23.17 7.81 -13.21
C ASN A 50 24.58 7.54 -13.72
N ASP A 51 25.59 8.00 -12.97
CA ASP A 51 27.00 7.78 -13.29
C ASP A 51 27.37 6.29 -13.16
N ALA A 52 26.87 5.61 -12.14
CA ALA A 52 27.10 4.18 -11.97
C ALA A 52 26.43 3.33 -13.08
N ILE A 53 25.25 3.71 -13.56
CA ILE A 53 24.62 3.06 -14.72
C ILE A 53 25.46 3.29 -15.96
N THR A 54 25.90 4.52 -16.19
CA THR A 54 26.79 4.87 -17.33
C THR A 54 28.07 4.07 -17.29
N ALA A 55 28.77 4.06 -16.14
CA ALA A 55 29.99 3.28 -15.95
C ALA A 55 29.77 1.77 -16.19
N PHE A 56 28.66 1.22 -15.73
CA PHE A 56 28.31 -0.17 -16.01
C PHE A 56 28.14 -0.42 -17.52
N GLN A 57 27.45 0.48 -18.22
CA GLN A 57 27.24 0.37 -19.67
C GLN A 57 28.55 0.49 -20.46
N ASP A 58 29.43 1.42 -20.08
CA ASP A 58 30.72 1.65 -20.72
C ASP A 58 31.69 0.46 -20.56
N ASN A 59 31.66 -0.19 -19.40
CA ASN A 59 32.60 -1.27 -19.09
C ASN A 59 32.07 -2.66 -19.44
N HIS A 60 30.76 -2.81 -19.74
CA HIS A 60 30.19 -4.12 -20.03
C HIS A 60 30.36 -4.51 -21.50
N PRO A 61 30.98 -5.68 -21.80
CA PRO A 61 31.38 -6.04 -23.17
C PRO A 61 30.20 -6.17 -24.16
N ASP A 62 29.01 -6.51 -23.68
CA ASP A 62 27.83 -6.74 -24.53
C ASP A 62 26.99 -5.49 -24.75
N LEU A 63 27.33 -4.35 -24.12
CA LEU A 63 26.60 -3.08 -24.26
C LEU A 63 27.39 -2.14 -25.17
N LYS A 64 26.71 -1.67 -26.25
CA LYS A 64 27.33 -0.80 -27.26
C LYS A 64 26.95 0.67 -27.09
N THR A 65 26.02 0.98 -26.19
CA THR A 65 25.52 2.34 -25.95
C THR A 65 25.46 2.61 -24.47
N SER A 66 25.89 3.82 -24.10
CA SER A 66 25.93 4.29 -22.72
C SER A 66 25.06 5.55 -22.61
N ASP A 67 23.80 5.35 -22.31
CA ASP A 67 22.82 6.42 -22.20
C ASP A 67 22.47 6.77 -20.74
N GLY A 68 23.09 6.08 -19.78
CA GLY A 68 22.84 6.26 -18.34
C GLY A 68 21.44 5.81 -17.91
N ARG A 69 20.80 4.93 -18.70
CA ARG A 69 19.40 4.51 -18.47
C ARG A 69 19.23 3.00 -18.53
N VAL A 70 18.33 2.50 -17.69
CA VAL A 70 17.91 1.10 -17.64
C VAL A 70 16.43 1.02 -17.98
N ASP A 71 16.11 0.44 -19.14
CA ASP A 71 14.72 0.24 -19.56
C ASP A 71 14.16 -1.12 -19.16
N PRO A 72 12.83 -1.24 -18.93
CA PRO A 72 12.17 -2.52 -18.76
C PRO A 72 12.45 -3.44 -19.95
N ARG A 73 12.89 -4.69 -19.68
CA ARG A 73 13.28 -5.66 -20.72
C ARG A 73 14.46 -5.24 -21.63
N GLY A 74 15.10 -4.08 -21.35
CA GLY A 74 16.25 -3.57 -22.10
C GLY A 74 17.51 -4.41 -21.90
N LYS A 75 18.51 -4.17 -22.79
CA LYS A 75 19.81 -4.88 -22.79
C LYS A 75 20.55 -4.64 -21.45
N THR A 76 20.57 -3.40 -20.96
CA THR A 76 21.22 -3.04 -19.69
C THR A 76 20.60 -3.82 -18.51
N LEU A 77 19.27 -3.92 -18.42
CA LEU A 77 18.64 -4.71 -17.36
C LEU A 77 18.95 -6.19 -17.47
N LYS A 78 19.01 -6.72 -18.69
CA LYS A 78 19.37 -8.11 -18.94
C LYS A 78 20.81 -8.40 -18.48
N ALA A 79 21.74 -7.52 -18.83
CA ALA A 79 23.15 -7.61 -18.43
C ALA A 79 23.30 -7.52 -16.90
N LEU A 80 22.67 -6.53 -16.24
CA LEU A 80 22.64 -6.42 -14.77
C LEU A 80 22.13 -7.68 -14.07
N ASN A 81 21.17 -8.38 -14.65
CA ASN A 81 20.61 -9.60 -14.11
C ASN A 81 21.52 -10.83 -14.34
N GLN A 82 22.38 -10.87 -15.35
CA GLN A 82 23.25 -12.00 -15.64
C GLN A 82 24.26 -12.24 -14.53
N TYR A 83 24.83 -11.20 -13.96
CA TYR A 83 25.83 -11.28 -12.90
C TYR A 83 25.23 -11.54 -11.50
N ASN A 84 23.95 -11.28 -11.33
CA ASN A 84 23.22 -11.62 -10.10
C ASN A 84 22.99 -13.14 -9.94
N ASN A 85 23.14 -13.94 -11.00
CA ASN A 85 22.90 -15.38 -11.02
C ASN A 85 24.19 -16.22 -10.82
N ALA A 86 25.37 -15.60 -10.88
CA ALA A 86 26.63 -16.32 -10.72
C ALA A 86 27.00 -16.42 -9.24
N ALA A 87 26.57 -17.49 -8.57
CA ALA A 87 27.17 -18.14 -7.37
C ALA A 87 27.71 -17.26 -6.22
N LYS A 88 27.49 -15.97 -6.19
CA LYS A 88 27.75 -15.11 -5.04
C LYS A 88 26.42 -14.80 -4.34
N GLN A 89 26.37 -15.11 -3.06
CA GLN A 89 25.27 -14.69 -2.18
C GLN A 89 24.91 -13.25 -2.52
N CYS A 90 23.72 -13.06 -3.06
CA CYS A 90 23.19 -11.74 -3.40
C CYS A 90 23.23 -10.91 -2.11
N ARG A 91 24.21 -10.03 -1.98
CA ARG A 91 24.26 -9.10 -0.85
C ARG A 91 23.07 -8.17 -1.00
N SER A 92 22.13 -8.27 -0.09
CA SER A 92 21.06 -7.30 -0.01
C SER A 92 21.59 -6.02 0.65
N TYR A 93 21.61 -4.94 -0.11
CA TYR A 93 21.99 -3.60 0.42
C TYR A 93 20.81 -2.87 1.05
N TYR A 94 19.71 -3.61 1.34
CA TYR A 94 18.60 -3.02 2.09
C TYR A 94 19.04 -2.70 3.51
N PRO A 95 18.64 -1.55 4.03
CA PRO A 95 18.87 -1.20 5.43
C PRO A 95 18.28 -2.25 6.38
N LEU A 96 18.89 -2.46 7.55
CA LEU A 96 18.42 -3.46 8.52
C LEU A 96 16.95 -3.29 8.91
N TRP A 97 16.44 -2.05 8.99
CA TRP A 97 15.03 -1.79 9.28
C TRP A 97 14.07 -2.25 8.18
N PHE A 98 14.55 -2.51 6.96
CA PHE A 98 13.72 -3.03 5.88
C PHE A 98 13.16 -4.43 6.20
N SER A 99 13.84 -5.21 7.03
CA SER A 99 13.39 -6.54 7.45
C SER A 99 12.36 -6.53 8.59
N LYS A 100 12.11 -5.38 9.23
CA LYS A 100 11.15 -5.28 10.33
C LYS A 100 9.75 -5.68 9.88
N LEU A 101 9.07 -6.44 10.73
CA LEU A 101 7.72 -6.95 10.44
C LEU A 101 6.62 -5.97 10.82
N ARG A 102 6.86 -5.07 11.78
CA ARG A 102 5.89 -4.09 12.28
C ARG A 102 6.21 -2.68 11.80
N LEU A 103 5.20 -1.82 11.78
CA LEU A 103 5.42 -0.38 11.69
C LEU A 103 5.96 0.14 13.03
N GLU A 104 7.02 0.91 12.95
CA GLU A 104 7.68 1.50 14.11
C GLU A 104 7.09 2.87 14.43
N LYS A 105 7.15 3.27 15.72
CA LYS A 105 6.66 4.60 16.15
C LYS A 105 7.35 5.78 15.46
N ASN A 106 8.59 5.58 15.02
CA ASN A 106 9.39 6.55 14.28
C ASN A 106 9.27 6.40 12.74
N PHE A 107 8.16 5.82 12.26
CA PHE A 107 7.86 5.74 10.84
C PHE A 107 7.88 7.12 10.19
N ASP A 108 8.64 7.27 9.09
CA ASP A 108 8.80 8.55 8.40
C ASP A 108 7.65 8.78 7.41
N VAL A 109 6.55 9.33 7.91
CA VAL A 109 5.35 9.68 7.13
C VAL A 109 5.70 10.67 6.02
N THR A 110 6.55 11.66 6.28
CA THR A 110 6.92 12.68 5.29
C THR A 110 7.66 12.06 4.11
N ARG A 111 8.61 11.18 4.39
CA ARG A 111 9.34 10.43 3.37
C ARG A 111 8.40 9.52 2.59
N PHE A 112 7.48 8.83 3.27
CA PHE A 112 6.50 7.97 2.60
C PHE A 112 5.66 8.76 1.59
N LEU A 113 5.12 9.92 1.97
CA LEU A 113 4.32 10.76 1.09
C LEU A 113 5.11 11.23 -0.15
N LYS A 114 6.37 11.62 0.04
CA LYS A 114 7.27 12.00 -1.07
C LYS A 114 7.52 10.83 -2.04
N LEU A 115 7.81 9.64 -1.50
CA LEU A 115 8.06 8.45 -2.33
C LEU A 115 6.78 7.95 -2.98
N TYR A 116 5.65 7.99 -2.27
CA TYR A 116 4.34 7.65 -2.82
C TYR A 116 3.98 8.51 -4.05
N ALA A 117 4.16 9.82 -3.97
CA ALA A 117 3.89 10.74 -5.08
C ALA A 117 4.72 10.39 -6.34
N ARG A 118 5.97 9.97 -6.16
CA ARG A 118 6.84 9.51 -7.26
C ARG A 118 6.44 8.13 -7.79
N GLN A 119 6.00 7.23 -6.89
CA GLN A 119 5.60 5.87 -7.26
C GLN A 119 4.29 5.86 -8.05
N PHE A 120 3.34 6.74 -7.69
CA PHE A 120 2.00 6.81 -8.26
C PHE A 120 1.69 8.20 -8.89
N PRO A 121 2.46 8.65 -9.90
CA PRO A 121 2.36 10.03 -10.42
C PRO A 121 1.03 10.35 -11.10
N ARG A 122 0.26 9.32 -11.52
CA ARG A 122 -1.06 9.52 -12.16
C ARG A 122 -2.14 10.03 -11.20
N HIS A 123 -1.91 9.93 -9.90
CA HIS A 123 -2.84 10.36 -8.85
C HIS A 123 -2.10 11.27 -7.86
N PRO A 124 -1.89 12.54 -8.21
CA PRO A 124 -1.13 13.48 -7.38
C PRO A 124 -1.69 13.57 -5.96
N LEU A 125 -0.79 13.55 -4.98
CA LEU A 125 -1.13 13.79 -3.57
C LEU A 125 -1.18 15.29 -3.31
N THR A 126 -2.36 15.88 -3.44
CA THR A 126 -2.60 17.30 -3.16
C THR A 126 -3.83 17.46 -2.28
N GLY A 127 -3.86 18.50 -1.47
CA GLY A 127 -5.03 18.85 -0.65
C GLY A 127 -5.52 17.68 0.21
N THR A 128 -6.80 17.35 0.10
CA THR A 128 -7.47 16.32 0.90
C THR A 128 -6.92 14.92 0.68
N ARG A 129 -6.36 14.59 -0.50
CA ARG A 129 -5.73 13.28 -0.76
C ARG A 129 -4.49 13.09 0.10
N GLN A 130 -3.66 14.14 0.21
CA GLN A 130 -2.44 14.08 1.01
C GLN A 130 -2.77 14.00 2.50
N SER A 131 -3.71 14.82 2.98
CA SER A 131 -4.13 14.75 4.39
C SER A 131 -4.79 13.44 4.74
N GLY A 132 -5.63 12.89 3.86
CA GLY A 132 -6.27 11.59 4.06
C GLY A 132 -5.26 10.44 4.16
N LEU A 133 -4.29 10.36 3.24
CA LEU A 133 -3.23 9.35 3.31
C LEU A 133 -2.37 9.52 4.55
N LYS A 134 -2.04 10.76 4.94
CA LYS A 134 -1.31 11.05 6.18
C LYS A 134 -2.06 10.53 7.40
N THR A 135 -3.34 10.89 7.55
CA THR A 135 -4.20 10.43 8.65
C THR A 135 -4.28 8.91 8.73
N LEU A 136 -4.41 8.26 7.57
CA LEU A 136 -4.47 6.79 7.49
C LEU A 136 -3.13 6.13 7.91
N LEU A 137 -1.99 6.70 7.49
CA LEU A 137 -0.66 6.22 7.90
C LEU A 137 -0.45 6.38 9.40
N GLU A 138 -0.82 7.53 9.97
CA GLU A 138 -0.73 7.78 11.41
C GLU A 138 -1.58 6.79 12.21
N ALA A 139 -2.79 6.48 11.72
CA ALA A 139 -3.65 5.47 12.34
C ALA A 139 -3.05 4.05 12.26
N LEU A 140 -2.44 3.68 11.13
CA LEU A 140 -1.74 2.39 10.96
C LEU A 140 -0.54 2.26 11.90
N VAL A 141 0.25 3.33 12.06
CA VAL A 141 1.41 3.36 12.97
C VAL A 141 0.97 3.26 14.44
N ALA A 142 -0.16 3.87 14.78
CA ALA A 142 -0.69 3.87 16.14
C ALA A 142 -1.43 2.56 16.52
N ASP A 143 -1.79 1.72 15.54
CA ASP A 143 -2.56 0.50 15.79
C ASP A 143 -1.69 -0.63 16.35
N ALA A 144 -1.75 -0.82 17.67
CA ALA A 144 -1.01 -1.87 18.36
C ALA A 144 -1.41 -3.31 17.93
N ASN A 145 -2.55 -3.48 17.26
CA ASN A 145 -2.99 -4.78 16.76
C ASN A 145 -2.43 -5.11 15.35
N LEU A 146 -1.72 -4.18 14.73
CA LEU A 146 -1.03 -4.42 13.46
C LEU A 146 0.39 -4.94 13.73
N ASP A 147 0.53 -6.24 13.75
CA ASP A 147 1.79 -6.93 13.99
C ASP A 147 2.56 -7.30 12.71
N ASN A 148 1.97 -7.01 11.55
CA ASN A 148 2.58 -7.30 10.25
C ASN A 148 2.42 -6.13 9.28
N ILE A 149 3.54 -5.59 8.82
CA ILE A 149 3.59 -4.48 7.85
C ILE A 149 2.88 -4.82 6.53
N ARG A 150 2.78 -6.10 6.18
CA ARG A 150 2.05 -6.58 5.00
C ARG A 150 0.54 -6.42 5.16
N TRP A 151 0.03 -6.49 6.40
CA TRP A 151 -1.37 -6.17 6.68
C TRP A 151 -1.64 -4.69 6.40
N ALA A 152 -0.77 -3.81 6.88
CA ALA A 152 -0.85 -2.37 6.58
C ALA A 152 -0.79 -2.09 5.08
N ALA A 153 0.12 -2.76 4.36
CA ALA A 153 0.24 -2.64 2.90
C ALA A 153 -1.05 -3.06 2.18
N TYR A 154 -1.64 -4.18 2.61
CA TYR A 154 -2.87 -4.67 2.01
C TYR A 154 -4.09 -3.79 2.35
N MET A 155 -4.19 -3.28 3.59
CA MET A 155 -5.20 -2.30 3.97
C MET A 155 -5.11 -1.03 3.11
N LEU A 156 -3.90 -0.47 2.96
CA LEU A 156 -3.69 0.69 2.09
C LEU A 156 -4.05 0.40 0.63
N ALA A 157 -3.70 -0.77 0.10
CA ALA A 157 -4.04 -1.16 -1.27
C ALA A 157 -5.56 -1.27 -1.46
N THR A 158 -6.27 -1.78 -0.47
CA THR A 158 -7.72 -1.85 -0.44
C THR A 158 -8.33 -0.45 -0.45
N VAL A 159 -7.91 0.44 0.44
CA VAL A 159 -8.39 1.84 0.49
C VAL A 159 -8.10 2.57 -0.82
N LYS A 160 -6.89 2.38 -1.37
CA LYS A 160 -6.52 2.98 -2.67
C LYS A 160 -7.50 2.61 -3.77
N HIS A 161 -7.97 1.38 -3.78
CA HIS A 161 -8.94 0.88 -4.76
C HIS A 161 -10.37 1.33 -4.42
N GLU A 162 -10.88 0.97 -3.24
CA GLU A 162 -12.28 1.17 -2.85
C GLU A 162 -12.65 2.66 -2.76
N CYS A 163 -11.71 3.50 -2.37
CA CYS A 163 -11.92 4.95 -2.28
C CYS A 163 -11.40 5.73 -3.52
N ALA A 164 -11.27 5.08 -4.68
CA ALA A 164 -10.91 5.71 -5.96
C ALA A 164 -9.69 6.66 -5.86
N ASN A 165 -8.66 6.28 -5.09
CA ASN A 165 -7.45 7.07 -4.81
C ASN A 165 -7.69 8.40 -4.07
N THR A 166 -8.83 8.62 -3.47
CA THR A 166 -9.10 9.85 -2.69
C THR A 166 -8.41 9.82 -1.33
N TRP A 167 -8.16 8.64 -0.78
CA TRP A 167 -7.66 8.41 0.58
C TRP A 167 -8.60 8.93 1.68
N GLN A 168 -9.85 9.22 1.30
CA GLN A 168 -10.92 9.61 2.21
C GLN A 168 -11.93 8.47 2.35
N PRO A 169 -12.60 8.33 3.49
CA PRO A 169 -13.79 7.50 3.56
C PRO A 169 -14.85 8.10 2.64
N ILE A 170 -15.43 7.29 1.77
CA ILE A 170 -16.42 7.77 0.79
C ILE A 170 -17.77 7.05 0.94
N GLU A 171 -18.80 7.67 0.40
CA GLU A 171 -20.10 7.06 0.19
C GLU A 171 -20.14 6.33 -1.14
N GLU A 172 -20.88 5.22 -1.20
CA GLU A 172 -21.22 4.53 -2.44
C GLU A 172 -21.90 5.47 -3.43
N TYR A 173 -21.45 5.43 -4.69
CA TYR A 173 -22.10 6.16 -5.76
C TYR A 173 -23.56 5.68 -5.92
N GLY A 174 -24.51 6.64 -5.94
CA GLY A 174 -25.93 6.34 -6.03
C GLY A 174 -26.57 5.92 -4.71
N LYS A 175 -25.81 5.85 -3.61
CA LYS A 175 -26.33 5.63 -2.24
C LYS A 175 -27.28 4.44 -2.13
N GLY A 176 -26.95 3.35 -2.82
CA GLY A 176 -27.75 2.14 -2.82
C GLY A 176 -29.05 2.22 -3.64
N ALA A 177 -29.23 3.22 -4.51
CA ALA A 177 -30.42 3.36 -5.32
C ALA A 177 -30.72 2.06 -6.11
N GLY A 178 -31.96 1.58 -6.01
CA GLY A 178 -32.39 0.33 -6.63
C GLY A 178 -31.87 -0.96 -5.96
N ARG A 179 -31.14 -0.85 -4.87
CA ARG A 179 -30.63 -2.00 -4.10
C ARG A 179 -31.41 -2.20 -2.80
N PRO A 180 -31.54 -3.45 -2.30
CA PRO A 180 -32.24 -3.73 -1.04
C PRO A 180 -31.67 -2.93 0.15
N TYR A 181 -30.37 -2.79 0.27
CA TYR A 181 -29.68 -2.06 1.32
C TYR A 181 -29.79 -0.53 1.21
N GLY A 182 -30.26 -0.02 0.07
CA GLY A 182 -30.58 1.40 -0.14
C GLY A 182 -31.97 1.78 0.30
N LYS A 183 -32.81 0.81 0.75
CA LYS A 183 -34.14 1.11 1.30
C LYS A 183 -34.00 1.73 2.69
N ALA A 184 -34.85 2.73 2.95
CA ALA A 184 -34.91 3.37 4.25
C ALA A 184 -35.50 2.43 5.31
N VAL A 185 -34.86 2.35 6.47
CA VAL A 185 -35.27 1.54 7.62
C VAL A 185 -35.49 2.45 8.83
N LYS A 186 -36.61 2.27 9.54
CA LYS A 186 -36.85 2.95 10.83
C LYS A 186 -36.11 2.20 11.94
N VAL A 187 -35.32 2.93 12.70
CA VAL A 187 -34.51 2.41 13.80
C VAL A 187 -34.81 3.25 15.04
N THR A 188 -35.13 2.57 16.15
CA THR A 188 -35.41 3.25 17.42
C THR A 188 -34.19 3.13 18.35
N ASP A 189 -33.70 4.23 18.85
CA ASP A 189 -32.69 4.23 19.91
C ASP A 189 -33.30 3.62 21.19
N PRO A 190 -32.75 2.55 21.72
CA PRO A 190 -33.30 1.89 22.89
C PRO A 190 -33.26 2.75 24.17
N ALA A 191 -32.33 3.71 24.25
CA ALA A 191 -32.16 4.59 25.40
C ALA A 191 -33.08 5.79 25.34
N SER A 192 -33.04 6.59 24.26
CA SER A 192 -33.77 7.84 24.12
C SER A 192 -35.18 7.67 23.56
N LYS A 193 -35.51 6.49 23.01
CA LYS A 193 -36.74 6.20 22.25
C LYS A 193 -36.91 7.03 20.98
N GLN A 194 -35.89 7.77 20.59
CA GLN A 194 -35.89 8.52 19.33
C GLN A 194 -35.88 7.57 18.13
N VAL A 195 -36.67 7.91 17.11
CA VAL A 195 -36.75 7.15 15.86
C VAL A 195 -35.96 7.84 14.77
N TYR A 196 -35.03 7.11 14.17
CA TYR A 196 -34.23 7.53 13.03
C TYR A 196 -34.73 6.83 11.75
N THR A 197 -34.52 7.45 10.60
CA THR A 197 -34.76 6.82 9.30
C THR A 197 -33.43 6.74 8.56
N ASN A 198 -32.88 5.55 8.47
CA ASN A 198 -31.54 5.29 7.98
C ASN A 198 -31.51 4.45 6.71
N THR A 199 -30.43 4.56 5.95
CA THR A 199 -30.08 3.68 4.83
C THR A 199 -28.67 3.16 5.05
N TYR A 200 -28.42 1.88 4.68
CA TYR A 200 -27.16 1.20 5.00
C TYR A 200 -26.38 0.81 3.74
N TYR A 201 -26.26 1.79 2.82
CA TYR A 201 -25.41 1.68 1.64
C TYR A 201 -23.93 1.79 2.01
N GLY A 202 -23.06 1.47 1.05
CA GLY A 202 -21.62 1.40 1.26
C GLY A 202 -21.00 2.72 1.74
N ARG A 203 -20.30 2.69 2.90
CA ARG A 203 -19.59 3.84 3.45
C ARG A 203 -18.21 3.46 3.98
N GLY A 204 -17.34 4.43 4.01
CA GLY A 204 -16.03 4.34 4.66
C GLY A 204 -14.93 3.82 3.74
N TYR A 205 -13.83 3.35 4.34
CA TYR A 205 -12.66 2.85 3.62
C TYR A 205 -12.86 1.51 2.92
N VAL A 206 -13.81 0.70 3.38
CA VAL A 206 -14.07 -0.67 2.90
C VAL A 206 -15.51 -0.87 2.45
N GLN A 207 -16.26 0.22 2.27
CA GLN A 207 -17.64 0.21 1.80
C GLN A 207 -18.53 -0.70 2.67
N LEU A 208 -18.56 -0.43 4.01
CA LEU A 208 -19.46 -1.12 4.93
C LEU A 208 -20.91 -0.97 4.44
N THR A 209 -21.60 -2.09 4.20
CA THR A 209 -22.93 -2.15 3.57
C THR A 209 -23.81 -3.13 4.35
N TRP A 210 -25.12 -2.96 4.31
CA TRP A 210 -26.16 -3.73 4.98
C TRP A 210 -26.30 -3.41 6.48
N GLU A 211 -27.54 -3.23 6.91
CA GLU A 211 -27.93 -2.93 8.29
C GLU A 211 -27.26 -3.85 9.32
N ASP A 212 -27.30 -5.17 9.08
CA ASP A 212 -26.72 -6.15 9.99
C ASP A 212 -25.20 -6.00 10.16
N ASN A 213 -24.49 -5.53 9.12
CA ASN A 213 -23.08 -5.29 9.24
C ASN A 213 -22.76 -4.04 10.07
N TYR A 214 -23.61 -3.00 10.00
CA TYR A 214 -23.50 -1.84 10.87
C TYR A 214 -23.75 -2.23 12.32
N LYS A 215 -24.78 -3.02 12.63
CA LYS A 215 -25.05 -3.58 13.97
C LYS A 215 -23.88 -4.44 14.50
N LYS A 216 -23.34 -5.32 13.64
CA LYS A 216 -22.18 -6.13 13.98
C LYS A 216 -20.95 -5.28 14.31
N MET A 217 -20.73 -4.19 13.57
CA MET A 217 -19.62 -3.28 13.86
C MET A 217 -19.84 -2.50 15.16
N ASP A 218 -21.05 -2.08 15.50
CA ASP A 218 -21.35 -1.47 16.78
C ASP A 218 -20.93 -2.40 17.93
N THR A 219 -21.35 -3.66 17.87
CA THR A 219 -20.97 -4.68 18.86
C THR A 219 -19.45 -4.88 18.91
N ALA A 220 -18.83 -5.08 17.76
CA ALA A 220 -17.42 -5.40 17.62
C ALA A 220 -16.48 -4.27 18.08
N LEU A 221 -16.92 -3.02 17.92
CA LEU A 221 -16.16 -1.82 18.29
C LEU A 221 -16.65 -1.15 19.58
N SER A 222 -17.65 -1.77 20.26
CA SER A 222 -18.30 -1.25 21.48
C SER A 222 -18.83 0.16 21.31
N LEU A 223 -19.54 0.41 20.19
CA LEU A 223 -20.15 1.70 19.86
C LEU A 223 -21.61 1.73 20.33
N GLN A 224 -22.02 2.80 20.99
CA GLN A 224 -23.37 2.97 21.54
C GLN A 224 -23.84 4.42 21.46
N GLY A 225 -25.14 4.64 21.54
CA GLY A 225 -25.74 5.98 21.57
C GLY A 225 -25.29 6.84 20.39
N ALA A 226 -24.76 8.00 20.66
CA ALA A 226 -24.29 8.93 19.65
C ALA A 226 -23.14 8.39 18.78
N ASP A 227 -22.43 7.34 19.20
CA ASP A 227 -21.35 6.73 18.41
C ASP A 227 -21.81 5.47 17.64
N SER A 228 -23.06 5.01 17.85
CA SER A 228 -23.60 3.85 17.14
C SER A 228 -23.66 4.06 15.65
N LEU A 229 -23.09 3.15 14.89
CA LEU A 229 -23.17 3.12 13.42
C LEU A 229 -24.57 2.73 12.92
N HIS A 230 -25.30 1.96 13.73
CA HIS A 230 -26.67 1.57 13.39
C HIS A 230 -27.62 2.77 13.54
N LEU A 231 -27.44 3.60 14.57
CA LEU A 231 -28.24 4.83 14.74
C LEU A 231 -27.75 5.97 13.82
N HIS A 232 -26.45 6.05 13.58
CA HIS A 232 -25.75 7.12 12.87
C HIS A 232 -24.80 6.55 11.82
N PRO A 233 -25.33 5.99 10.69
CA PRO A 233 -24.50 5.31 9.69
C PRO A 233 -23.49 6.23 8.99
N GLU A 234 -23.71 7.54 8.98
CA GLU A 234 -22.78 8.56 8.47
C GLU A 234 -21.45 8.60 9.25
N LYS A 235 -21.40 8.13 10.50
CA LYS A 235 -20.17 8.03 11.28
C LYS A 235 -19.14 7.07 10.68
N ALA A 236 -19.58 6.15 9.82
CA ALA A 236 -18.65 5.32 9.04
C ALA A 236 -17.80 6.13 8.04
N LEU A 237 -18.13 7.42 7.81
CA LEU A 237 -17.35 8.36 7.00
C LEU A 237 -16.32 9.15 7.81
N GLU A 238 -16.36 9.10 9.13
CA GLU A 238 -15.32 9.70 9.96
C GLU A 238 -14.04 8.87 9.84
N ALA A 239 -12.91 9.50 9.53
CA ALA A 239 -11.65 8.79 9.24
C ALA A 239 -11.22 7.83 10.35
N LYS A 240 -11.37 8.24 11.62
CA LYS A 240 -11.05 7.39 12.78
C LYS A 240 -11.97 6.17 12.87
N THR A 241 -13.26 6.36 12.68
CA THR A 241 -14.28 5.31 12.72
C THR A 241 -14.12 4.37 11.52
N ALA A 242 -13.94 4.89 10.31
CA ALA A 242 -13.68 4.13 9.09
C ALA A 242 -12.42 3.26 9.22
N TYR A 243 -11.36 3.79 9.84
CA TYR A 243 -10.15 3.02 10.14
C TYR A 243 -10.42 1.86 11.09
N ARG A 244 -11.14 2.11 12.20
CA ARG A 244 -11.49 1.06 13.18
C ARG A 244 -12.31 -0.06 12.53
N ILE A 245 -13.30 0.29 11.69
CA ILE A 245 -14.12 -0.66 10.92
C ILE A 245 -13.22 -1.51 10.02
N MET A 246 -12.35 -0.89 9.23
CA MET A 246 -11.43 -1.58 8.33
C MET A 246 -10.46 -2.49 9.08
N SER A 247 -9.75 -1.95 10.08
CA SER A 247 -8.74 -2.69 10.84
C SER A 247 -9.36 -3.89 11.56
N HIS A 248 -10.47 -3.68 12.29
CA HIS A 248 -11.16 -4.76 12.98
C HIS A 248 -11.71 -5.78 11.99
N GLY A 249 -12.44 -5.32 10.97
CA GLY A 249 -13.12 -6.21 10.04
C GLY A 249 -12.18 -7.09 9.23
N MET A 250 -11.06 -6.52 8.74
CA MET A 250 -10.09 -7.29 7.96
C MET A 250 -9.27 -8.26 8.82
N ARG A 251 -8.97 -7.91 10.08
CA ARG A 251 -8.26 -8.80 11.02
C ARG A 251 -9.12 -9.95 11.52
N ASN A 252 -10.41 -9.72 11.69
CA ASN A 252 -11.32 -10.68 12.33
C ASN A 252 -12.28 -11.38 11.35
N GLY A 253 -12.27 -11.00 10.06
CA GLY A 253 -13.08 -11.65 9.04
C GLY A 253 -14.55 -11.21 9.04
N SER A 254 -14.86 -10.01 9.54
CA SER A 254 -16.23 -9.54 9.74
C SER A 254 -17.01 -9.34 8.44
N PHE A 255 -16.33 -9.19 7.28
CA PHE A 255 -17.00 -8.90 6.00
C PHE A 255 -17.43 -10.16 5.25
N THR A 256 -16.52 -11.14 5.14
CA THR A 256 -16.74 -12.35 4.32
C THR A 256 -16.42 -13.65 5.04
N GLY A 257 -16.08 -13.60 6.34
CA GLY A 257 -15.55 -14.72 7.10
C GLY A 257 -14.05 -14.98 6.85
N LYS A 258 -13.43 -14.28 5.89
CA LYS A 258 -11.97 -14.37 5.63
C LYS A 258 -11.25 -13.23 6.30
N LYS A 259 -10.05 -13.48 6.81
CA LYS A 259 -9.25 -12.53 7.60
C LYS A 259 -7.82 -12.42 7.07
N LEU A 260 -7.13 -11.34 7.43
CA LEU A 260 -5.75 -11.09 6.99
C LEU A 260 -4.83 -12.27 7.25
N SER A 261 -4.91 -12.87 8.44
CA SER A 261 -4.08 -14.05 8.79
C SER A 261 -4.39 -15.32 7.98
N SER A 262 -5.48 -15.34 7.21
CA SER A 262 -5.75 -16.44 6.26
C SER A 262 -4.87 -16.40 5.02
N TYR A 263 -4.31 -15.25 4.69
CA TYR A 263 -3.55 -15.03 3.45
C TYR A 263 -2.17 -14.42 3.67
N ILE A 264 -1.94 -13.79 4.83
CA ILE A 264 -0.71 -13.03 5.11
C ILE A 264 -0.19 -13.45 6.48
N VAL A 265 0.87 -14.29 6.49
CA VAL A 265 1.44 -14.87 7.72
C VAL A 265 2.96 -14.73 7.70
N GLY A 266 3.53 -14.13 8.73
CA GLY A 266 4.97 -13.93 8.87
C GLY A 266 5.55 -13.21 7.65
N THR A 267 6.40 -13.89 6.90
CA THR A 267 7.05 -13.36 5.70
C THR A 267 6.33 -13.71 4.40
N SER A 268 5.26 -14.50 4.45
CA SER A 268 4.46 -14.91 3.29
C SER A 268 3.22 -14.04 3.13
N ALA A 269 2.89 -13.65 1.90
CA ALA A 269 1.70 -12.89 1.58
C ALA A 269 1.10 -13.34 0.24
N ASP A 270 -0.12 -13.82 0.29
CA ASP A 270 -0.95 -14.07 -0.89
C ASP A 270 -1.92 -12.88 -1.07
N TYR A 271 -1.39 -11.77 -1.58
CA TYR A 271 -2.17 -10.57 -1.83
C TYR A 271 -3.26 -10.76 -2.89
N PHE A 272 -3.12 -11.72 -3.79
CA PHE A 272 -4.16 -12.00 -4.77
C PHE A 272 -5.41 -12.57 -4.10
N ASN A 273 -5.27 -13.65 -3.32
CA ASN A 273 -6.41 -14.25 -2.64
C ASN A 273 -6.89 -13.46 -1.43
N ALA A 274 -6.06 -12.56 -0.86
CA ALA A 274 -6.47 -11.65 0.19
C ALA A 274 -7.66 -10.74 -0.22
N ARG A 275 -7.90 -10.55 -1.53
CA ARG A 275 -9.08 -9.82 -2.01
C ARG A 275 -10.40 -10.42 -1.48
N ARG A 276 -10.43 -11.71 -1.22
CA ARG A 276 -11.59 -12.42 -0.64
C ARG A 276 -11.97 -11.97 0.77
N ILE A 277 -11.12 -11.16 1.44
CA ILE A 277 -11.44 -10.56 2.74
C ILE A 277 -12.58 -9.55 2.61
N ILE A 278 -12.61 -8.79 1.50
CA ILE A 278 -13.58 -7.71 1.25
C ILE A 278 -14.62 -8.14 0.21
N ASN A 279 -14.16 -8.76 -0.88
CA ASN A 279 -14.99 -9.14 -2.02
C ASN A 279 -14.46 -10.46 -2.62
N GLY A 280 -15.01 -10.93 -3.72
CA GLY A 280 -14.50 -12.11 -4.44
C GLY A 280 -13.05 -11.95 -4.92
N THR A 281 -12.82 -12.12 -6.23
CA THR A 281 -11.48 -11.90 -6.84
C THR A 281 -11.47 -10.74 -7.83
N ASP A 282 -12.55 -9.94 -7.82
CA ASP A 282 -12.61 -8.75 -8.67
C ASP A 282 -11.46 -7.80 -8.36
N GLN A 283 -10.77 -7.32 -9.40
CA GLN A 283 -9.58 -6.46 -9.30
C GLN A 283 -8.43 -7.00 -8.44
N ALA A 284 -8.42 -8.30 -8.10
CA ALA A 284 -7.42 -8.91 -7.21
C ALA A 284 -5.98 -8.69 -7.70
N LEU A 285 -5.74 -8.79 -9.02
CA LEU A 285 -4.40 -8.58 -9.60
C LEU A 285 -3.93 -7.13 -9.47
N LEU A 286 -4.84 -6.17 -9.66
CA LEU A 286 -4.54 -4.74 -9.51
C LEU A 286 -4.21 -4.40 -8.05
N ILE A 287 -5.04 -4.88 -7.11
CA ILE A 287 -4.86 -4.64 -5.67
C ILE A 287 -3.58 -5.32 -5.16
N LYS A 288 -3.28 -6.54 -5.63
CA LYS A 288 -1.99 -7.19 -5.37
C LYS A 288 -0.82 -6.30 -5.77
N GLY A 289 -0.83 -5.75 -7.00
CA GLY A 289 0.22 -4.84 -7.45
C GLY A 289 0.38 -3.61 -6.58
N TYR A 290 -0.73 -3.01 -6.14
CA TYR A 290 -0.69 -1.90 -5.18
C TYR A 290 -0.10 -2.34 -3.83
N ALA A 291 -0.49 -3.51 -3.32
CA ALA A 291 -0.01 -4.00 -2.03
C ALA A 291 1.51 -4.26 -2.04
N GLU A 292 2.03 -4.86 -3.10
CA GLU A 292 3.48 -5.11 -3.27
C GLU A 292 4.28 -3.79 -3.31
N GLU A 293 3.80 -2.79 -4.05
CA GLU A 293 4.44 -1.47 -4.12
C GLU A 293 4.34 -0.72 -2.79
N LEU A 294 3.19 -0.76 -2.13
CA LEU A 294 2.98 -0.10 -0.83
C LEU A 294 3.76 -0.79 0.30
N GLU A 295 3.84 -2.13 0.33
CA GLU A 295 4.70 -2.86 1.26
C GLU A 295 6.14 -2.37 1.16
N PHE A 296 6.63 -2.24 -0.07
CA PHE A 296 7.97 -1.77 -0.30
C PHE A 296 8.18 -0.36 0.27
N LEU A 297 7.27 0.59 -0.03
CA LEU A 297 7.36 1.97 0.48
C LEU A 297 7.26 2.03 2.00
N LEU A 298 6.36 1.23 2.61
CA LEU A 298 6.22 1.15 4.06
C LEU A 298 7.52 0.69 4.70
N ARG A 299 8.10 -0.41 4.22
CA ARG A 299 9.39 -0.92 4.71
C ARG A 299 10.51 0.10 4.59
N PHE A 300 10.53 0.81 3.46
CA PHE A 300 11.57 1.77 3.15
C PHE A 300 11.53 3.05 4.02
N CYS A 301 10.37 3.33 4.61
CA CYS A 301 10.14 4.46 5.52
C CYS A 301 10.05 4.03 7.00
N ASN A 302 10.21 2.74 7.29
CA ASN A 302 9.97 2.15 8.60
C ASN A 302 11.23 2.12 9.47
N GLY A 303 11.46 3.19 10.17
CA GLY A 303 12.54 3.32 11.16
C GLY A 303 13.92 3.56 10.53
N LYS A 304 14.55 4.60 10.96
CA LYS A 304 16.00 4.83 10.78
C LYS A 304 16.75 4.33 11.99
#